data_d3db4c0a7acb55b888160f9e0d050d0e
#
_entry.id   d3db4c0a7acb55b888160f9e0d050d0e
#
_cell.length_a   1.000
_cell.length_b   1.000
_cell.length_c   1.000
_cell.angle_alpha   90.00
_cell.angle_beta   90.00
_cell.angle_gamma   90.00
#
_symmetry.space_group_name_H-M   'P 1'
#
loop_
_entity.id
_entity.type
_entity.pdbx_description
1 polymer ?
#
loop_
_entity_poly.entity_id
_entity_poly.type
_entity_poly.pdbx_seq_one_letter_code
_entity_poly.pdbx_strand_id
1 'polypeptide(L)'
;MVAMPTVTIWHATWCAPCRGTIERVVPRLREEGVEPALVDVDLRPCAARDRHVDYLPTVTVDDGGDELLRCRGHPTEEAIERIVELCG
;
A
#
# COMPACT_ATOMS: atom_id res chain seq x y z
N MET A 1 21.43 -8.96 7.82
CA MET A 1 20.90 -7.91 6.96
C MET A 1 19.42 -7.73 7.26
N VAL A 2 19.02 -6.51 7.58
CA VAL A 2 17.62 -6.22 7.90
C VAL A 2 16.87 -5.89 6.62
N ALA A 3 15.83 -6.66 6.32
CA ALA A 3 14.98 -6.37 5.18
C ALA A 3 14.17 -5.11 5.47
N MET A 4 14.10 -4.21 4.49
CA MET A 4 13.28 -3.00 4.61
C MET A 4 11.82 -3.41 4.34
N PRO A 5 10.88 -2.97 5.18
CA PRO A 5 9.47 -3.20 4.88
C PRO A 5 9.06 -2.56 3.55
N THR A 6 8.13 -3.18 2.88
CA THR A 6 7.62 -2.73 1.59
C THR A 6 6.17 -2.28 1.73
N VAL A 7 5.87 -1.08 1.26
CA VAL A 7 4.50 -0.57 1.18
C VAL A 7 3.96 -0.87 -0.21
N THR A 8 2.78 -1.46 -0.27
CA THR A 8 2.10 -1.73 -1.54
C THR A 8 0.72 -1.08 -1.53
N ILE A 9 0.40 -0.35 -2.58
CA ILE A 9 -0.94 0.18 -2.80
C ILE A 9 -1.58 -0.65 -3.91
N TRP A 10 -2.62 -1.39 -3.53
CA TRP A 10 -3.37 -2.25 -4.44
C TRP A 10 -4.51 -1.43 -5.03
N HIS A 11 -4.55 -1.35 -6.35
CA HIS A 11 -5.48 -0.47 -7.05
C HIS A 11 -5.96 -1.08 -8.36
N ALA A 12 -6.85 -0.36 -9.05
CA ALA A 12 -7.27 -0.67 -10.41
C ALA A 12 -7.53 0.65 -11.14
N THR A 13 -7.36 0.64 -12.46
CA THR A 13 -7.53 1.86 -13.27
C THR A 13 -8.96 2.40 -13.25
N TRP A 14 -9.95 1.50 -13.08
CA TRP A 14 -11.37 1.88 -13.02
C TRP A 14 -11.81 2.36 -11.63
N CYS A 15 -10.94 2.29 -10.65
CA CYS A 15 -11.27 2.62 -9.27
C CYS A 15 -10.98 4.09 -8.98
N ALA A 16 -12.01 4.94 -8.96
CA ALA A 16 -11.84 6.36 -8.69
C ALA A 16 -11.28 6.64 -7.28
N PRO A 17 -11.76 5.95 -6.21
CA PRO A 17 -11.16 6.12 -4.88
C PRO A 17 -9.67 5.77 -4.83
N CYS A 18 -9.24 4.79 -5.65
CA CYS A 18 -7.83 4.41 -5.72
C CYS A 18 -6.97 5.56 -6.23
N ARG A 19 -7.45 6.28 -7.25
CA ARG A 19 -6.71 7.42 -7.79
C ARG A 19 -6.52 8.50 -6.73
N GLY A 20 -7.57 8.81 -5.98
CA GLY A 20 -7.49 9.79 -4.90
C GLY A 20 -6.49 9.36 -3.82
N THR A 21 -6.50 8.08 -3.47
CA THR A 21 -5.55 7.55 -2.49
C THR A 21 -4.12 7.67 -2.99
N ILE A 22 -3.86 7.28 -4.23
CA ILE A 22 -2.52 7.36 -4.81
C ILE A 22 -2.03 8.81 -4.83
N GLU A 23 -2.88 9.73 -5.30
CA GLU A 23 -2.52 11.15 -5.39
C GLU A 23 -2.18 11.78 -4.04
N ARG A 24 -2.81 11.31 -2.97
CA ARG A 24 -2.59 11.86 -1.62
C ARG A 24 -1.48 11.14 -0.87
N VAL A 25 -1.43 9.82 -0.96
CA VAL A 25 -0.55 9.01 -0.14
C VAL A 25 0.86 8.94 -0.70
N VAL A 26 1.01 8.78 -2.01
CA VAL A 26 2.34 8.61 -2.62
C VAL A 26 3.25 9.80 -2.35
N PRO A 27 2.82 11.07 -2.56
CA PRO A 27 3.70 12.20 -2.25
C PRO A 27 4.09 12.27 -0.78
N ARG A 28 3.15 11.94 0.13
CA ARG A 28 3.41 11.94 1.56
C ARG A 28 4.48 10.93 1.95
N LEU A 29 4.39 9.73 1.40
CA LEU A 29 5.38 8.69 1.67
C LEU A 29 6.73 9.04 1.07
N ARG A 30 6.76 9.59 -0.13
CA ARG A 30 8.00 10.00 -0.78
C ARG A 30 8.72 11.10 -0.01
N GLU A 31 8.00 12.03 0.59
CA GLU A 31 8.59 13.05 1.44
C GLU A 31 9.36 12.45 2.61
N GLU A 32 8.91 11.29 3.09
CA GLU A 32 9.54 10.58 4.19
C GLU A 32 10.55 9.53 3.74
N GLY A 33 10.89 9.54 2.44
CA GLY A 33 11.86 8.60 1.89
C GLY A 33 11.31 7.19 1.65
N VAL A 34 9.98 7.05 1.65
CA VAL A 34 9.32 5.75 1.45
C VAL A 34 8.73 5.72 0.04
N GLU A 35 9.17 4.77 -0.79
CA GLU A 35 8.66 4.60 -2.14
C GLU A 35 7.68 3.43 -2.16
N PRO A 36 6.37 3.68 -2.31
CA PRO A 36 5.40 2.59 -2.37
C PRO A 36 5.42 1.88 -3.71
N ALA A 37 5.15 0.58 -3.68
CA ALA A 37 4.89 -0.18 -4.89
C ALA A 37 3.41 -0.01 -5.25
N LEU A 38 3.12 0.20 -6.52
CA LEU A 38 1.74 0.30 -7.01
C LEU A 38 1.42 -0.97 -7.78
N VAL A 39 0.43 -1.72 -7.33
CA VAL A 39 0.03 -2.98 -7.97
C VAL A 39 -1.39 -2.87 -8.49
N ASP A 40 -1.52 -2.96 -9.80
CA ASP A 40 -2.83 -3.01 -10.46
C ASP A 40 -3.34 -4.44 -10.38
N VAL A 41 -4.46 -4.64 -9.69
CA VAL A 41 -5.00 -5.99 -9.44
C VAL A 41 -5.49 -6.67 -10.72
N ASP A 42 -5.84 -5.89 -11.74
CA ASP A 42 -6.25 -6.46 -13.03
C ASP A 42 -5.06 -6.99 -13.81
N LEU A 43 -3.88 -6.39 -13.63
CA LEU A 43 -2.64 -6.84 -14.26
C LEU A 43 -1.96 -7.94 -13.44
N ARG A 44 -2.24 -8.02 -12.14
CA ARG A 44 -1.64 -8.99 -11.23
C ARG A 44 -2.72 -9.70 -10.41
N PRO A 45 -3.64 -10.40 -11.07
CA PRO A 45 -4.77 -11.02 -10.34
C PRO A 45 -4.34 -12.13 -9.40
N CYS A 46 -3.29 -12.87 -9.74
CA CYS A 46 -2.80 -13.94 -8.87
C CYS A 46 -2.19 -13.38 -7.59
N ALA A 47 -1.41 -12.30 -7.71
CA ALA A 47 -0.82 -11.65 -6.55
C ALA A 47 -1.91 -11.10 -5.61
N ALA A 48 -2.93 -10.47 -6.18
CA ALA A 48 -4.04 -9.93 -5.40
C ALA A 48 -4.79 -11.05 -4.67
N ARG A 49 -5.04 -12.17 -5.35
CA ARG A 49 -5.72 -13.32 -4.75
C ARG A 49 -4.88 -13.95 -3.64
N ASP A 50 -3.59 -14.13 -3.88
CA ASP A 50 -2.68 -14.73 -2.90
C ASP A 50 -2.58 -13.89 -1.63
N ARG A 51 -2.72 -12.59 -1.76
CA ARG A 51 -2.67 -11.67 -0.63
C ARG A 51 -4.06 -11.34 -0.09
N HIS A 52 -5.11 -11.99 -0.58
CA HIS A 52 -6.49 -11.78 -0.13
C HIS A 52 -6.93 -10.33 -0.23
N VAL A 53 -6.60 -9.67 -1.34
CA VAL A 53 -7.03 -8.29 -1.59
C VAL A 53 -8.45 -8.34 -2.15
N ASP A 54 -9.42 -8.03 -1.30
CA ASP A 54 -10.85 -8.11 -1.63
C ASP A 54 -11.53 -6.74 -1.61
N TYR A 55 -10.75 -5.67 -1.45
CA TYR A 55 -11.26 -4.31 -1.38
C TYR A 55 -10.25 -3.37 -2.02
N LEU A 56 -10.73 -2.33 -2.71
CA LEU A 56 -9.85 -1.33 -3.33
C LEU A 56 -10.26 0.07 -2.89
N PRO A 57 -9.29 0.95 -2.57
CA PRO A 57 -7.87 0.63 -2.47
C PRO A 57 -7.54 -0.14 -1.19
N THR A 58 -6.47 -0.90 -1.23
CA THR A 58 -5.91 -1.54 -0.04
C THR A 58 -4.43 -1.17 0.02
N VAL A 59 -3.95 -0.83 1.21
CA VAL A 59 -2.53 -0.53 1.45
C VAL A 59 -1.99 -1.55 2.42
N THR A 60 -0.91 -2.23 2.03
CA THR A 60 -0.26 -3.22 2.89
C THR A 60 1.19 -2.85 3.13
N VAL A 61 1.69 -3.21 4.31
CA VAL A 61 3.12 -3.12 4.63
C VAL A 61 3.59 -4.51 4.99
N ASP A 62 4.63 -4.96 4.31
CA ASP A 62 5.19 -6.31 4.49
C ASP A 62 6.66 -6.26 4.83
N ASP A 63 7.09 -7.21 5.65
CA ASP A 63 8.49 -7.39 5.99
C ASP A 63 8.81 -8.89 5.89
N GLY A 64 9.54 -9.27 4.83
CA GLY A 64 10.00 -10.63 4.65
C GLY A 64 8.89 -11.68 4.59
N GLY A 65 7.74 -11.33 4.07
CA GLY A 65 6.58 -12.22 3.99
C GLY A 65 5.56 -12.04 5.11
N ASP A 66 5.92 -11.30 6.16
CA ASP A 66 4.98 -10.99 7.24
C ASP A 66 4.26 -9.68 6.95
N GLU A 67 2.94 -9.71 7.02
CA GLU A 67 2.16 -8.50 6.85
C GLU A 67 2.09 -7.76 8.18
N LEU A 68 2.65 -6.55 8.21
CA LEU A 68 2.71 -5.72 9.42
C LEU A 68 1.50 -4.82 9.57
N LEU A 69 0.91 -4.41 8.46
CA LEU A 69 -0.22 -3.47 8.45
C LEU A 69 -1.06 -3.69 7.21
N ARG A 70 -2.37 -3.54 7.37
CA ARG A 70 -3.31 -3.55 6.24
C ARG A 70 -4.37 -2.49 6.47
N CYS A 71 -4.52 -1.60 5.48
CA CYS A 71 -5.57 -0.59 5.48
C CYS A 71 -6.50 -0.87 4.30
N ARG A 72 -7.77 -1.09 4.57
CA ARG A 72 -8.80 -1.25 3.54
C ARG A 72 -9.48 0.09 3.35
N GLY A 73 -9.39 0.60 2.15
CA GLY A 73 -9.88 1.93 1.83
C GLY A 73 -8.80 2.98 2.00
N HIS A 74 -9.20 4.24 1.98
CA HIS A 74 -8.27 5.36 2.10
C HIS A 74 -7.63 5.39 3.49
N PRO A 75 -6.28 5.34 3.59
CA PRO A 75 -5.65 5.32 4.90
C PRO A 75 -5.85 6.66 5.64
N THR A 76 -6.06 6.56 6.95
CA THR A 76 -6.15 7.73 7.82
C THR A 76 -4.77 8.34 8.01
N GLU A 77 -4.71 9.57 8.53
CA GLU A 77 -3.43 10.21 8.86
C GLU A 77 -2.63 9.36 9.85
N GLU A 78 -3.30 8.78 10.84
CA GLU A 78 -2.65 7.89 11.80
C GLU A 78 -2.07 6.66 11.12
N ALA A 79 -2.78 6.09 10.14
CA ALA A 79 -2.28 4.94 9.39
C ALA A 79 -1.07 5.33 8.55
N ILE A 80 -1.09 6.50 7.92
CA ILE A 80 0.05 6.99 7.15
C ILE A 80 1.27 7.17 8.05
N GLU A 81 1.10 7.77 9.23
CA GLU A 81 2.18 7.93 10.20
C GLU A 81 2.75 6.57 10.63
N ARG A 82 1.87 5.59 10.83
CA ARG A 82 2.29 4.23 11.18
C ARG A 82 3.10 3.58 10.07
N ILE A 83 2.69 3.78 8.82
CA ILE A 83 3.44 3.28 7.67
C ILE A 83 4.84 3.87 7.64
N VAL A 84 4.94 5.18 7.86
CA VAL A 84 6.23 5.86 7.89
C VAL A 84 7.11 5.32 9.01
N GLU A 85 6.55 5.10 10.20
CA GLU A 85 7.28 4.51 11.31
C GLU A 85 7.82 3.13 10.97
N LEU A 86 6.99 2.29 10.33
CA LEU A 86 7.38 0.93 9.98
C LEU A 86 8.45 0.88 8.89
N CYS A 87 8.40 1.82 7.95
CA CYS A 87 9.26 1.82 6.76
C CYS A 87 10.43 2.78 6.86
N GLY A 88 10.36 3.70 7.77
CA GLY A 88 11.42 4.68 8.01
C GLY A 88 12.41 4.17 9.02
#